data_6f7aad69065b160f169155bcf7bf24d8
#
_entry.id   6f7aad69065b160f169155bcf7bf24d8
#
_cell.length_a   1.000
_cell.length_b   1.000
_cell.length_c   1.000
_cell.angle_alpha   90.00
_cell.angle_beta   90.00
_cell.angle_gamma   90.00
#
_symmetry.space_group_name_H-M   'P 1'
#
loop_
_entity.id
_entity.type
_entity.pdbx_description
1 polymer ?
#
loop_
_entity_poly.entity_id
_entity_poly.type
_entity_poly.pdbx_seq_one_letter_code
_entity_poly.pdbx_strand_id
1 'polypeptide(L)'
;MCYFNSINLNIGEVIKISKKEKKIDRQIKSNVTSGFEFMQWPIIKEDPNSADLLLEMAHWEFIPSWIHNNKELETSREKFTTLNAKGENLLESKMYRDASLKRRCIVLSSGFYEWRHYKPIGAKKENAYPYFITIKDKPVFFMAGIYQPWTDKNTGETIDSFAIVTSAANTLMSKVHNKKKRMPTILSESLAHEWIQDELNESRIKEIANFQLDDEDMEVNSIRKDFKISAYPQEKFIYAELPSLDQSEGFSNELPFV
;
A
#
# COMPACT_ATOMS: atom_id res chain seq x y z
N MET A 1 -6.15 5.30 1.61
CA MET A 1 -5.95 3.85 1.47
C MET A 1 -5.28 3.62 0.13
N CYS A 2 -4.19 2.87 0.13
CA CYS A 2 -3.39 2.62 -1.07
C CYS A 2 -4.16 1.74 -2.06
N TYR A 3 -4.63 2.33 -3.15
CA TYR A 3 -5.37 1.61 -4.20
C TYR A 3 -4.63 1.60 -5.55
N PHE A 4 -3.55 2.36 -5.67
CA PHE A 4 -2.74 2.41 -6.87
C PHE A 4 -1.27 2.32 -6.50
N ASN A 5 -0.57 1.44 -7.17
CA ASN A 5 0.82 1.12 -6.86
C ASN A 5 1.67 1.03 -8.13
N SER A 6 2.98 1.15 -7.99
CA SER A 6 3.96 0.90 -9.04
C SER A 6 5.05 -0.03 -8.56
N ILE A 7 5.65 -0.77 -9.48
CA ILE A 7 6.79 -1.66 -9.23
C ILE A 7 7.72 -1.66 -10.42
N ASN A 8 9.01 -1.63 -10.14
CA ASN A 8 10.05 -1.78 -11.15
C ASN A 8 11.21 -2.59 -10.56
N LEU A 9 11.22 -3.88 -10.87
CA LEU A 9 12.26 -4.83 -10.47
C LEU A 9 12.91 -5.40 -11.73
N ASN A 10 14.21 -5.28 -11.83
CA ASN A 10 14.97 -5.82 -12.97
C ASN A 10 15.59 -7.18 -12.63
N ILE A 11 15.81 -7.99 -13.66
CA ILE A 11 16.52 -9.27 -13.53
C ILE A 11 17.92 -9.02 -12.95
N GLY A 12 18.28 -9.81 -11.96
CA GLY A 12 19.58 -9.74 -11.30
C GLY A 12 19.65 -8.78 -10.11
N GLU A 13 18.65 -7.92 -9.92
CA GLU A 13 18.54 -7.15 -8.67
C GLU A 13 18.40 -8.06 -7.46
N VAL A 14 18.85 -7.57 -6.31
CA VAL A 14 18.82 -8.31 -5.05
C VAL A 14 18.00 -7.53 -4.03
N ILE A 15 16.93 -8.13 -3.57
CA ILE A 15 16.16 -7.64 -2.43
C ILE A 15 16.84 -8.14 -1.16
N LYS A 16 17.22 -7.21 -0.28
CA LYS A 16 17.82 -7.52 1.02
C LYS A 16 16.83 -7.25 2.14
N ILE A 17 16.67 -8.22 3.02
CA ILE A 17 15.83 -8.12 4.22
C ILE A 17 16.67 -8.67 5.37
N SER A 18 17.33 -7.79 6.11
CA SER A 18 18.34 -8.15 7.13
C SER A 18 19.47 -8.99 6.53
N LYS A 19 19.70 -10.20 7.02
CA LYS A 19 20.74 -11.11 6.55
C LYS A 19 20.30 -12.00 5.39
N LYS A 20 19.01 -11.96 5.02
CA LYS A 20 18.46 -12.75 3.93
C LYS A 20 18.43 -11.95 2.63
N GLU A 21 18.70 -12.63 1.52
CA GLU A 21 18.72 -12.02 0.18
C GLU A 21 17.82 -12.81 -0.77
N LYS A 22 17.12 -12.09 -1.65
CA LYS A 22 16.35 -12.68 -2.75
C LYS A 22 16.79 -12.07 -4.05
N LYS A 23 17.41 -12.88 -4.92
CA LYS A 23 17.74 -12.47 -6.28
C LYS A 23 16.49 -12.51 -7.15
N ILE A 24 16.29 -11.45 -7.94
CA ILE A 24 15.21 -11.34 -8.90
C ILE A 24 15.56 -12.11 -10.17
N ASP A 25 14.77 -13.11 -10.51
CA ASP A 25 14.95 -14.02 -11.64
C ASP A 25 14.19 -13.62 -12.90
N ARG A 26 13.21 -12.69 -12.76
CA ARG A 26 12.41 -12.16 -13.87
C ARG A 26 12.14 -10.67 -13.69
N GLN A 27 11.91 -9.99 -14.80
CA GLN A 27 11.48 -8.58 -14.72
C GLN A 27 10.04 -8.50 -14.25
N ILE A 28 9.78 -7.63 -13.23
CA ILE A 28 8.45 -7.29 -12.75
C ILE A 28 8.31 -5.78 -12.86
N LYS A 29 7.46 -5.31 -13.78
CA LYS A 29 7.29 -3.88 -14.03
C LYS A 29 5.85 -3.51 -14.25
N SER A 30 5.37 -2.55 -13.48
CA SER A 30 4.13 -1.82 -13.72
C SER A 30 4.28 -0.39 -13.24
N ASN A 31 4.02 0.57 -14.12
CA ASN A 31 4.06 1.98 -13.74
C ASN A 31 2.84 2.40 -12.92
N VAL A 32 1.66 1.85 -13.27
CA VAL A 32 0.40 2.15 -12.58
C VAL A 32 -0.45 0.88 -12.59
N THR A 33 -0.73 0.32 -11.42
CA THR A 33 -1.68 -0.78 -11.25
C THR A 33 -2.73 -0.36 -10.22
N SER A 34 -3.99 -0.51 -10.59
CA SER A 34 -5.11 -0.36 -9.66
C SER A 34 -5.38 -1.68 -8.92
N GLY A 35 -5.51 -1.63 -7.60
CA GLY A 35 -5.93 -2.79 -6.83
C GLY A 35 -7.32 -3.31 -7.24
N PHE A 36 -8.18 -2.46 -7.81
CA PHE A 36 -9.48 -2.86 -8.35
C PHE A 36 -9.41 -3.63 -9.68
N GLU A 37 -8.22 -3.79 -10.26
CA GLU A 37 -7.98 -4.71 -11.37
C GLU A 37 -7.73 -6.13 -10.88
N PHE A 38 -7.56 -6.31 -9.56
CA PHE A 38 -7.35 -7.61 -8.91
C PHE A 38 -6.18 -8.40 -9.50
N MET A 39 -5.13 -7.70 -9.94
CA MET A 39 -3.96 -8.29 -10.58
C MET A 39 -3.05 -8.98 -9.56
N GLN A 40 -2.20 -9.85 -10.06
CA GLN A 40 -1.12 -10.40 -9.27
C GLN A 40 -0.04 -9.34 -9.01
N TRP A 41 0.46 -9.32 -7.77
CA TRP A 41 1.45 -8.36 -7.31
C TRP A 41 2.57 -9.05 -6.51
N PRO A 42 3.84 -8.59 -6.61
CA PRO A 42 4.95 -9.25 -5.92
C PRO A 42 4.89 -9.05 -4.41
N ILE A 43 4.92 -10.17 -3.70
CA ILE A 43 5.07 -10.21 -2.25
C ILE A 43 6.29 -11.06 -1.87
N ILE A 44 6.84 -10.80 -0.69
CA ILE A 44 7.86 -11.66 -0.06
C ILE A 44 7.28 -12.21 1.24
N LYS A 45 7.45 -13.49 1.45
CA LYS A 45 7.14 -14.22 2.68
C LYS A 45 8.30 -15.15 3.05
N GLU A 46 8.34 -15.67 4.26
CA GLU A 46 9.25 -16.77 4.58
C GLU A 46 8.82 -18.05 3.87
N ASP A 47 9.78 -18.78 3.34
CA ASP A 47 9.54 -20.12 2.81
C ASP A 47 9.36 -21.08 4.01
N PRO A 48 8.20 -21.73 4.16
CA PRO A 48 7.96 -22.62 5.29
C PRO A 48 8.90 -23.83 5.35
N ASN A 49 9.58 -24.17 4.25
CA ASN A 49 10.47 -25.32 4.16
C ASN A 49 11.94 -24.99 4.41
N SER A 50 12.38 -23.76 4.20
CA SER A 50 13.80 -23.39 4.26
C SER A 50 14.09 -22.18 5.13
N ALA A 51 13.09 -21.47 5.61
CA ALA A 51 13.21 -20.16 6.27
C ALA A 51 13.93 -19.11 5.41
N ASP A 52 14.08 -19.31 4.10
CA ASP A 52 14.57 -18.35 3.13
C ASP A 52 13.45 -17.37 2.71
N LEU A 53 13.80 -16.39 1.89
CA LEU A 53 12.82 -15.47 1.31
C LEU A 53 12.19 -16.09 0.05
N LEU A 54 10.88 -16.19 0.04
CA LEU A 54 10.10 -16.60 -1.13
C LEU A 54 9.46 -15.36 -1.77
N LEU A 55 9.87 -15.05 -3.02
CA LEU A 55 9.19 -14.05 -3.85
C LEU A 55 8.08 -14.74 -4.63
N GLU A 56 6.88 -14.25 -4.49
CA GLU A 56 5.68 -14.81 -5.11
C GLU A 56 4.80 -13.71 -5.72
N MET A 57 4.06 -14.06 -6.76
CA MET A 57 3.01 -13.21 -7.33
C MET A 57 1.69 -13.61 -6.71
N ALA A 58 1.16 -12.78 -5.82
CA ALA A 58 -0.08 -13.01 -5.11
C ALA A 58 -1.20 -12.10 -5.61
N HIS A 59 -2.43 -12.53 -5.49
CA HIS A 59 -3.61 -11.81 -5.90
C HIS A 59 -3.88 -10.62 -4.96
N TRP A 60 -3.89 -9.40 -5.48
CA TRP A 60 -4.13 -8.20 -4.68
C TRP A 60 -5.61 -8.01 -4.37
N GLU A 61 -6.05 -8.69 -3.39
CA GLU A 61 -7.35 -8.67 -2.73
C GLU A 61 -7.31 -9.78 -1.68
N PHE A 62 -7.43 -9.49 -0.42
CA PHE A 62 -7.49 -10.53 0.61
C PHE A 62 -8.82 -11.26 0.52
N ILE A 63 -8.80 -12.55 0.18
CA ILE A 63 -10.01 -13.36 0.05
C ILE A 63 -10.26 -14.11 1.37
N PRO A 64 -11.32 -13.74 2.12
CA PRO A 64 -11.64 -14.40 3.39
C PRO A 64 -11.94 -15.89 3.22
N SER A 65 -11.61 -16.70 4.23
CA SER A 65 -11.76 -18.16 4.20
C SER A 65 -13.20 -18.67 4.04
N TRP A 66 -14.19 -17.83 4.31
CA TRP A 66 -15.62 -18.17 4.09
C TRP A 66 -16.12 -17.94 2.66
N ILE A 67 -15.30 -17.34 1.80
CA ILE A 67 -15.56 -17.24 0.36
C ILE A 67 -15.06 -18.53 -0.30
N HIS A 68 -15.94 -19.28 -0.94
CA HIS A 68 -15.62 -20.62 -1.40
C HIS A 68 -15.45 -20.77 -2.91
N ASN A 69 -15.85 -19.77 -3.68
CA ASN A 69 -15.78 -19.80 -5.14
C ASN A 69 -15.81 -18.40 -5.74
N ASN A 70 -15.48 -18.29 -7.04
CA ASN A 70 -15.43 -17.02 -7.74
C ASN A 70 -16.77 -16.28 -7.75
N LYS A 71 -17.91 -16.97 -7.81
CA LYS A 71 -19.23 -16.30 -7.79
C LYS A 71 -19.51 -15.62 -6.44
N GLU A 72 -19.14 -16.25 -5.34
CA GLU A 72 -19.22 -15.64 -4.00
C GLU A 72 -18.25 -14.46 -3.88
N LEU A 73 -17.05 -14.57 -4.46
CA LEU A 73 -16.05 -13.53 -4.48
C LEU A 73 -16.56 -12.28 -5.23
N GLU A 74 -17.12 -12.44 -6.43
CA GLU A 74 -17.75 -11.35 -7.18
C GLU A 74 -18.85 -10.65 -6.37
N THR A 75 -19.74 -11.42 -5.74
CA THR A 75 -20.80 -10.89 -4.88
C THR A 75 -20.23 -10.16 -3.66
N SER A 76 -19.09 -10.58 -3.13
CA SER A 76 -18.45 -9.92 -1.98
C SER A 76 -17.86 -8.56 -2.37
N ARG A 77 -17.33 -8.42 -3.58
CA ARG A 77 -16.77 -7.16 -4.13
C ARG A 77 -17.78 -6.03 -4.23
N GLU A 78 -19.06 -6.36 -4.38
CA GLU A 78 -20.15 -5.37 -4.36
C GLU A 78 -20.39 -4.79 -2.96
N LYS A 79 -20.02 -5.51 -1.90
CA LYS A 79 -20.32 -5.16 -0.51
C LYS A 79 -19.17 -4.49 0.21
N PHE A 80 -17.94 -4.94 -0.04
CA PHE A 80 -16.75 -4.43 0.64
C PHE A 80 -15.48 -4.64 -0.21
N THR A 81 -14.43 -3.91 0.11
CA THR A 81 -13.10 -4.08 -0.50
C THR A 81 -12.09 -4.53 0.54
N THR A 82 -11.25 -5.48 0.16
CA THR A 82 -10.22 -6.10 1.00
C THR A 82 -8.80 -5.86 0.46
N LEU A 83 -8.64 -4.85 -0.39
CA LEU A 83 -7.34 -4.43 -0.93
C LEU A 83 -6.38 -3.93 0.17
N ASN A 84 -6.95 -3.43 1.27
CA ASN A 84 -6.22 -2.89 2.41
C ASN A 84 -6.82 -3.38 3.73
N ALA A 85 -5.95 -3.66 4.69
CA ALA A 85 -6.30 -3.96 6.07
C ALA A 85 -5.80 -2.85 7.01
N LYS A 86 -6.65 -2.34 7.91
CA LYS A 86 -6.25 -1.31 8.88
C LYS A 86 -5.43 -1.93 9.99
N GLY A 87 -4.22 -1.43 10.22
CA GLY A 87 -3.29 -1.90 11.25
C GLY A 87 -3.91 -1.92 12.64
N GLU A 88 -4.69 -0.89 12.97
CA GLU A 88 -5.36 -0.74 14.26
C GLU A 88 -6.35 -1.88 14.56
N ASN A 89 -6.93 -2.46 13.52
CA ASN A 89 -8.01 -3.44 13.63
C ASN A 89 -7.60 -4.87 13.24
N LEU A 90 -6.33 -5.12 12.95
CA LEU A 90 -5.88 -6.43 12.42
C LEU A 90 -6.26 -7.59 13.35
N LEU A 91 -5.98 -7.43 14.65
CA LEU A 91 -6.17 -8.49 15.64
C LEU A 91 -7.61 -8.56 16.19
N GLU A 92 -8.38 -7.51 16.05
CA GLU A 92 -9.80 -7.46 16.44
C GLU A 92 -10.72 -7.97 15.31
N SER A 93 -10.23 -7.92 14.06
CA SER A 93 -11.01 -8.33 12.88
C SER A 93 -11.09 -9.85 12.75
N LYS A 94 -12.29 -10.39 12.72
CA LYS A 94 -12.50 -11.83 12.42
C LYS A 94 -11.95 -12.22 11.04
N MET A 95 -11.86 -11.28 10.11
CA MET A 95 -11.34 -11.49 8.76
C MET A 95 -9.81 -11.60 8.74
N TYR A 96 -9.12 -10.74 9.48
CA TYR A 96 -7.68 -10.56 9.34
C TYR A 96 -6.85 -11.18 10.47
N ARG A 97 -7.46 -11.46 11.65
CA ARG A 97 -6.74 -11.89 12.84
C ARG A 97 -5.82 -13.10 12.59
N ASP A 98 -6.35 -14.16 12.03
CA ASP A 98 -5.56 -15.40 11.83
C ASP A 98 -4.40 -15.17 10.84
N ALA A 99 -4.64 -14.42 9.76
CA ALA A 99 -3.58 -14.04 8.84
C ALA A 99 -2.54 -13.12 9.49
N SER A 100 -2.97 -12.18 10.33
CA SER A 100 -2.06 -11.28 11.05
C SER A 100 -1.16 -12.00 12.06
N LEU A 101 -1.64 -13.08 12.63
CA LEU A 101 -0.87 -13.92 13.56
C LEU A 101 0.11 -14.87 12.86
N LYS A 102 -0.23 -15.38 11.66
CA LYS A 102 0.46 -16.53 11.06
C LYS A 102 0.92 -16.32 9.61
N ARG A 103 0.38 -15.36 8.90
CA ARG A 103 0.58 -15.21 7.46
C ARG A 103 0.81 -13.74 7.09
N ARG A 104 1.94 -13.24 7.56
CA ARG A 104 2.41 -11.91 7.24
C ARG A 104 3.35 -11.96 6.03
N CYS A 105 3.30 -10.94 5.19
CA CYS A 105 4.16 -10.81 4.01
C CYS A 105 4.62 -9.37 3.86
N ILE A 106 5.57 -9.18 2.97
CA ILE A 106 6.04 -7.87 2.53
C ILE A 106 5.52 -7.66 1.12
N VAL A 107 4.82 -6.56 0.89
CA VAL A 107 4.40 -6.14 -0.43
C VAL A 107 5.47 -5.20 -0.99
N LEU A 108 6.04 -5.55 -2.15
CA LEU A 108 7.07 -4.73 -2.79
C LEU A 108 6.45 -3.57 -3.56
N SER A 109 7.07 -2.40 -3.47
CA SER A 109 6.61 -1.21 -4.17
C SER A 109 7.79 -0.35 -4.60
N SER A 110 7.67 0.31 -5.76
CA SER A 110 8.58 1.39 -6.19
C SER A 110 7.93 2.78 -6.05
N GLY A 111 6.65 2.83 -5.69
CA GLY A 111 5.90 4.05 -5.45
C GLY A 111 4.40 3.78 -5.45
N PHE A 112 3.65 4.65 -4.83
CA PHE A 112 2.19 4.55 -4.77
C PHE A 112 1.53 5.90 -5.03
N TYR A 113 0.23 5.87 -5.28
CA TYR A 113 -0.54 7.04 -5.68
C TYR A 113 -1.61 7.34 -4.66
N GLU A 114 -1.76 8.65 -4.31
CA GLU A 114 -2.81 9.16 -3.46
C GLU A 114 -3.32 10.50 -3.97
N TRP A 115 -4.44 11.00 -3.43
CA TRP A 115 -5.10 12.21 -3.91
C TRP A 115 -5.27 13.22 -2.80
N ARG A 116 -4.76 14.46 -3.07
CA ARG A 116 -5.05 15.64 -2.27
C ARG A 116 -6.33 16.30 -2.80
N HIS A 117 -7.26 16.50 -1.92
CA HIS A 117 -8.48 17.22 -2.21
C HIS A 117 -8.30 18.69 -1.83
N TYR A 118 -8.53 19.58 -2.79
CA TYR A 118 -8.43 21.02 -2.56
C TYR A 118 -9.49 21.77 -3.36
N LYS A 119 -10.07 22.80 -2.74
CA LYS A 119 -11.01 23.70 -3.40
C LYS A 119 -10.32 25.03 -3.70
N PRO A 120 -9.93 25.30 -4.95
CA PRO A 120 -9.34 26.59 -5.33
C PRO A 120 -10.27 27.75 -5.05
N ILE A 121 -9.69 28.93 -4.78
CA ILE A 121 -10.46 30.16 -4.56
C ILE A 121 -11.33 30.44 -5.80
N GLY A 122 -12.62 30.69 -5.57
CA GLY A 122 -13.60 30.92 -6.65
C GLY A 122 -14.14 29.66 -7.33
N ALA A 123 -13.60 28.47 -7.05
CA ALA A 123 -14.12 27.23 -7.59
C ALA A 123 -15.45 26.82 -6.93
N LYS A 124 -16.39 26.29 -7.73
CA LYS A 124 -17.67 25.77 -7.21
C LYS A 124 -17.51 24.46 -6.46
N LYS A 125 -16.55 23.62 -6.88
CA LYS A 125 -16.34 22.26 -6.32
C LYS A 125 -14.87 22.05 -5.93
N GLU A 126 -14.67 21.13 -5.02
CA GLU A 126 -13.36 20.59 -4.67
C GLU A 126 -12.84 19.70 -5.81
N ASN A 127 -11.53 19.78 -6.07
CA ASN A 127 -10.82 18.97 -7.05
C ASN A 127 -9.93 17.95 -6.33
N ALA A 128 -9.74 16.79 -6.94
CA ALA A 128 -8.75 15.81 -6.52
C ALA A 128 -7.48 15.96 -7.38
N TYR A 129 -6.34 16.12 -6.72
CA TYR A 129 -5.04 16.26 -7.34
C TYR A 129 -4.22 15.01 -7.02
N PRO A 130 -3.80 14.23 -8.04
CA PRO A 130 -3.02 13.02 -7.81
C PRO A 130 -1.59 13.35 -7.43
N TYR A 131 -1.05 12.55 -6.54
CA TYR A 131 0.33 12.57 -6.10
C TYR A 131 0.95 11.21 -6.31
N PHE A 132 2.21 11.19 -6.70
CA PHE A 132 3.07 10.01 -6.69
C PHE A 132 4.03 10.10 -5.51
N ILE A 133 4.11 9.05 -4.74
CA ILE A 133 4.87 8.96 -3.49
C ILE A 133 5.93 7.89 -3.61
N THR A 134 7.18 8.22 -3.32
CA THR A 134 8.34 7.32 -3.27
C THR A 134 9.07 7.47 -1.95
N ILE A 135 10.01 6.58 -1.69
CA ILE A 135 10.88 6.63 -0.51
C ILE A 135 12.29 7.00 -0.98
N LYS A 136 12.91 7.97 -0.31
CA LYS A 136 14.25 8.47 -0.65
C LYS A 136 15.26 7.33 -0.64
N ASP A 137 16.11 7.31 -1.65
CA ASP A 137 17.20 6.32 -1.80
C ASP A 137 16.74 4.85 -1.79
N LYS A 138 15.43 4.59 -1.97
CA LYS A 138 14.86 3.26 -2.03
C LYS A 138 14.07 3.08 -3.34
N PRO A 139 14.71 2.59 -4.42
CA PRO A 139 14.02 2.32 -5.68
C PRO A 139 12.91 1.27 -5.53
N VAL A 140 13.06 0.39 -4.55
CA VAL A 140 12.03 -0.54 -4.08
C VAL A 140 11.98 -0.49 -2.56
N PHE A 141 10.79 -0.41 -2.01
CA PHE A 141 10.55 -0.38 -0.57
C PHE A 141 9.48 -1.40 -0.15
N PHE A 142 9.33 -1.56 1.14
CA PHE A 142 8.59 -2.63 1.76
C PHE A 142 7.32 -2.09 2.43
N MET A 143 6.16 -2.60 2.03
CA MET A 143 4.91 -2.36 2.74
C MET A 143 4.54 -3.61 3.54
N ALA A 144 4.05 -3.45 4.76
CA ALA A 144 3.47 -4.56 5.51
C ALA A 144 2.24 -5.11 4.77
N GLY A 145 2.15 -6.42 4.70
CA GLY A 145 1.01 -7.14 4.14
C GLY A 145 0.62 -8.33 4.99
N ILE A 146 -0.58 -8.81 4.77
CA ILE A 146 -1.08 -10.10 5.27
C ILE A 146 -1.63 -10.88 4.09
N TYR A 147 -1.47 -12.21 4.10
CA TYR A 147 -1.93 -13.05 3.00
C TYR A 147 -2.81 -14.20 3.47
N GLN A 148 -3.57 -14.73 2.54
CA GLN A 148 -4.49 -15.86 2.76
C GLN A 148 -4.44 -16.78 1.54
N PRO A 149 -4.01 -18.04 1.69
CA PRO A 149 -4.26 -19.06 0.68
C PRO A 149 -5.76 -19.27 0.50
N TRP A 150 -6.20 -19.24 -0.74
CA TRP A 150 -7.61 -19.43 -1.09
C TRP A 150 -7.73 -20.45 -2.23
N THR A 151 -8.70 -21.36 -2.09
CA THR A 151 -8.99 -22.39 -3.10
C THR A 151 -10.43 -22.23 -3.55
N ASP A 152 -10.63 -22.04 -4.86
CA ASP A 152 -11.96 -22.12 -5.46
C ASP A 152 -12.45 -23.58 -5.41
N LYS A 153 -13.51 -23.83 -4.64
CA LYS A 153 -14.04 -25.19 -4.45
C LYS A 153 -14.69 -25.78 -5.70
N ASN A 154 -15.01 -24.94 -6.69
CA ASN A 154 -15.62 -25.42 -7.94
C ASN A 154 -14.55 -25.88 -8.95
N THR A 155 -13.40 -25.19 -8.98
CA THR A 155 -12.32 -25.48 -9.95
C THR A 155 -11.13 -26.22 -9.33
N GLY A 156 -10.93 -26.12 -8.00
CA GLY A 156 -9.75 -26.60 -7.32
C GLY A 156 -8.51 -25.69 -7.47
N GLU A 157 -8.63 -24.55 -8.15
CA GLU A 157 -7.55 -23.59 -8.29
C GLU A 157 -7.21 -22.96 -6.93
N THR A 158 -5.92 -22.93 -6.61
CA THR A 158 -5.41 -22.34 -5.36
C THR A 158 -4.50 -21.17 -5.68
N ILE A 159 -4.73 -20.06 -5.00
CA ILE A 159 -3.92 -18.82 -5.10
C ILE A 159 -3.62 -18.26 -3.72
N ASP A 160 -2.51 -17.56 -3.56
CA ASP A 160 -2.33 -16.67 -2.43
C ASP A 160 -2.97 -15.31 -2.74
N SER A 161 -3.78 -14.83 -1.82
CA SER A 161 -4.43 -13.52 -1.86
C SER A 161 -3.90 -12.65 -0.72
N PHE A 162 -3.80 -11.32 -0.91
CA PHE A 162 -3.22 -10.46 0.12
C PHE A 162 -3.90 -9.10 0.24
N ALA A 163 -3.72 -8.45 1.39
CA ALA A 163 -4.03 -7.05 1.62
C ALA A 163 -2.80 -6.26 2.06
N ILE A 164 -2.69 -5.01 1.62
CA ILE A 164 -1.71 -4.06 2.15
C ILE A 164 -2.19 -3.58 3.53
N VAL A 165 -1.31 -3.64 4.54
CA VAL A 165 -1.57 -3.06 5.85
C VAL A 165 -1.41 -1.55 5.78
N THR A 166 -2.35 -0.82 6.37
CA THR A 166 -2.32 0.65 6.40
C THR A 166 -2.39 1.17 7.83
N SER A 167 -1.66 2.23 8.10
CA SER A 167 -1.67 2.97 9.37
C SER A 167 -2.32 4.34 9.21
N ALA A 168 -2.44 5.09 10.31
CA ALA A 168 -2.71 6.52 10.25
C ALA A 168 -1.61 7.23 9.45
N ALA A 169 -1.96 8.27 8.71
CA ALA A 169 -0.99 9.04 7.95
C ALA A 169 -0.06 9.83 8.89
N ASN A 170 1.24 9.88 8.57
CA ASN A 170 2.17 10.84 9.16
C ASN A 170 1.78 12.28 8.76
N THR A 171 2.53 13.28 9.19
CA THR A 171 2.20 14.70 8.95
C THR A 171 2.13 15.03 7.46
N LEU A 172 3.12 14.59 6.68
CA LEU A 172 3.17 14.81 5.22
C LEU A 172 2.01 14.13 4.50
N MET A 173 1.80 12.83 4.75
CA MET A 173 0.74 12.07 4.11
C MET A 173 -0.66 12.52 4.56
N SER A 174 -0.81 13.09 5.74
CA SER A 174 -2.09 13.67 6.19
C SER A 174 -2.51 14.90 5.36
N LYS A 175 -1.53 15.62 4.78
CA LYS A 175 -1.78 16.73 3.84
C LYS A 175 -2.11 16.22 2.43
N VAL A 176 -1.50 15.12 1.99
CA VAL A 176 -1.74 14.51 0.68
C VAL A 176 -3.05 13.71 0.68
N HIS A 177 -3.19 12.75 1.58
CA HIS A 177 -4.41 11.95 1.70
C HIS A 177 -5.38 12.59 2.72
N ASN A 178 -5.67 13.87 2.54
CA ASN A 178 -6.31 14.73 3.52
C ASN A 178 -7.77 14.36 3.88
N LYS A 179 -8.44 13.52 3.07
CA LYS A 179 -9.80 13.04 3.37
C LYS A 179 -9.81 11.86 4.36
N LYS A 180 -8.96 10.87 4.14
CA LYS A 180 -8.96 9.62 4.93
C LYS A 180 -7.82 9.56 5.93
N LYS A 181 -6.76 10.35 5.72
CA LYS A 181 -5.55 10.42 6.56
C LYS A 181 -4.97 9.04 6.86
N ARG A 182 -4.73 8.29 5.80
CA ARG A 182 -4.15 6.94 5.83
C ARG A 182 -2.93 6.85 4.92
N MET A 183 -2.02 5.94 5.25
CA MET A 183 -0.88 5.57 4.41
C MET A 183 -0.61 4.07 4.51
N PRO A 184 0.09 3.43 3.55
CA PRO A 184 0.62 2.10 3.75
C PRO A 184 1.56 2.07 4.95
N THR A 185 1.60 0.98 5.70
CA THR A 185 2.63 0.77 6.71
C THR A 185 3.93 0.40 6.01
N ILE A 186 4.81 1.39 5.84
CA ILE A 186 6.09 1.26 5.14
C ILE A 186 7.16 0.88 6.15
N LEU A 187 7.89 -0.22 5.89
CA LEU A 187 8.82 -0.83 6.82
C LEU A 187 10.28 -0.59 6.43
N SER A 188 11.13 -0.35 7.43
CA SER A 188 12.57 -0.49 7.26
C SER A 188 12.95 -1.97 7.02
N GLU A 189 14.18 -2.23 6.57
CA GLU A 189 14.64 -3.62 6.37
C GLU A 189 14.57 -4.47 7.65
N SER A 190 14.86 -3.86 8.80
CA SER A 190 14.79 -4.54 10.11
C SER A 190 13.34 -4.85 10.50
N LEU A 191 12.43 -3.89 10.36
CA LEU A 191 11.02 -4.10 10.63
C LEU A 191 10.37 -5.07 9.64
N ALA A 192 10.78 -5.04 8.38
CA ALA A 192 10.33 -5.98 7.36
C ALA A 192 10.73 -7.42 7.69
N HIS A 193 11.99 -7.60 8.12
CA HIS A 193 12.47 -8.91 8.59
C HIS A 193 11.65 -9.40 9.78
N GLU A 194 11.46 -8.54 10.79
CA GLU A 194 10.69 -8.88 11.97
C GLU A 194 9.23 -9.20 11.63
N TRP A 195 8.61 -8.39 10.76
CA TRP A 195 7.21 -8.54 10.37
C TRP A 195 6.86 -9.92 9.80
N ILE A 196 7.75 -10.53 9.02
CA ILE A 196 7.50 -11.85 8.40
C ILE A 196 7.83 -13.04 9.31
N GLN A 197 8.45 -12.84 10.47
CA GLN A 197 8.81 -13.93 11.37
C GLN A 197 7.57 -14.48 12.10
N ASP A 198 7.46 -15.80 12.20
CA ASP A 198 6.29 -16.47 12.79
C ASP A 198 6.05 -16.14 14.27
N GLU A 199 7.10 -15.89 15.05
CA GLU A 199 7.05 -15.81 16.52
C GLU A 199 6.73 -14.40 17.08
N LEU A 200 6.07 -13.53 16.34
CA LEU A 200 5.66 -12.21 16.86
C LEU A 200 4.48 -12.33 17.82
N ASN A 201 4.60 -11.72 19.00
CA ASN A 201 3.47 -11.55 19.90
C ASN A 201 2.49 -10.46 19.39
N GLU A 202 1.26 -10.50 19.88
CA GLU A 202 0.18 -9.59 19.44
C GLU A 202 0.52 -8.12 19.66
N SER A 203 1.21 -7.76 20.74
CA SER A 203 1.61 -6.38 21.02
C SER A 203 2.57 -5.86 19.95
N ARG A 204 3.55 -6.68 19.56
CA ARG A 204 4.54 -6.29 18.55
C ARG A 204 3.94 -6.24 17.15
N ILE A 205 3.01 -7.15 16.83
CA ILE A 205 2.23 -7.10 15.59
C ILE A 205 1.47 -5.77 15.50
N LYS A 206 0.79 -5.34 16.57
CA LYS A 206 0.08 -4.05 16.62
C LYS A 206 1.03 -2.87 16.45
N GLU A 207 2.17 -2.89 17.10
CA GLU A 207 3.18 -1.83 17.03
C GLU A 207 3.69 -1.68 15.58
N ILE A 208 4.13 -2.78 14.94
CA ILE A 208 4.64 -2.75 13.56
C ILE A 208 3.53 -2.39 12.57
N ALA A 209 2.34 -2.93 12.71
CA ALA A 209 1.20 -2.65 11.84
C ALA A 209 0.78 -1.17 11.83
N ASN A 210 1.06 -0.44 12.92
CA ASN A 210 0.76 0.98 13.07
C ASN A 210 2.01 1.88 12.96
N PHE A 211 3.14 1.33 12.55
CA PHE A 211 4.36 2.09 12.33
C PHE A 211 4.13 3.16 11.24
N GLN A 212 4.66 4.34 11.47
CA GLN A 212 4.64 5.46 10.53
C GLN A 212 6.08 5.78 10.14
N LEU A 213 6.37 5.73 8.85
CA LEU A 213 7.66 6.22 8.33
C LEU A 213 7.74 7.73 8.52
N ASP A 214 8.94 8.24 8.80
CA ASP A 214 9.17 9.67 8.98
C ASP A 214 8.92 10.45 7.69
N ASP A 215 8.39 11.67 7.80
CA ASP A 215 8.10 12.55 6.67
C ASP A 215 9.35 12.81 5.81
N GLU A 216 10.53 12.90 6.47
CA GLU A 216 11.81 13.21 5.84
C GLU A 216 12.31 12.09 4.90
N ASP A 217 11.87 10.86 5.09
CA ASP A 217 12.22 9.71 4.24
C ASP A 217 11.37 9.63 2.98
N MET A 218 10.35 10.46 2.86
CA MET A 218 9.39 10.39 1.75
C MET A 218 9.62 11.49 0.72
N GLU A 219 9.42 11.15 -0.55
CA GLU A 219 9.30 12.10 -1.65
C GLU A 219 7.89 12.09 -2.19
N VAL A 220 7.29 13.29 -2.29
CA VAL A 220 5.89 13.45 -2.65
C VAL A 220 5.76 14.50 -3.75
N ASN A 221 5.35 14.08 -4.94
CA ASN A 221 5.20 14.95 -6.09
C ASN A 221 3.78 14.91 -6.63
N SER A 222 3.17 16.08 -6.86
CA SER A 222 1.94 16.14 -7.66
C SER A 222 2.24 15.77 -9.11
N ILE A 223 1.33 15.05 -9.74
CA ILE A 223 1.44 14.51 -11.10
C ILE A 223 0.19 14.88 -11.92
N ARG A 224 0.24 14.64 -13.22
CA ARG A 224 -0.89 14.95 -14.12
C ARG A 224 -2.15 14.14 -13.76
N LYS A 225 -3.33 14.72 -13.94
CA LYS A 225 -4.63 14.03 -13.70
C LYS A 225 -4.85 12.85 -14.64
N ASP A 226 -4.30 12.92 -15.84
CA ASP A 226 -4.37 11.88 -16.87
C ASP A 226 -3.23 10.84 -16.77
N PHE A 227 -2.54 10.76 -15.64
CA PHE A 227 -1.36 9.90 -15.43
C PHE A 227 -1.58 8.42 -15.81
N LYS A 228 -2.80 7.91 -15.65
CA LYS A 228 -3.12 6.50 -15.96
C LYS A 228 -2.94 6.13 -17.44
N ILE A 229 -3.06 7.11 -18.33
CA ILE A 229 -2.93 6.93 -19.79
C ILE A 229 -1.69 7.66 -20.34
N SER A 230 -0.91 8.31 -19.47
CA SER A 230 0.31 9.03 -19.86
C SER A 230 1.44 8.05 -20.14
N ALA A 231 2.31 8.39 -21.11
CA ALA A 231 3.58 7.70 -21.31
C ALA A 231 4.53 7.86 -20.10
N TYR A 232 4.38 8.94 -19.34
CA TYR A 232 5.18 9.29 -18.16
C TYR A 232 4.30 9.53 -16.93
N PRO A 233 3.67 8.49 -16.37
CA PRO A 233 2.64 8.62 -15.33
C PRO A 233 3.15 9.20 -14.00
N GLN A 234 4.45 9.17 -13.77
CA GLN A 234 5.10 9.62 -12.54
C GLN A 234 5.76 10.99 -12.69
N GLU A 235 5.63 11.62 -13.87
CA GLU A 235 6.22 12.93 -14.14
C GLU A 235 5.59 14.00 -13.25
N LYS A 236 6.46 14.77 -12.60
CA LYS A 236 6.05 15.89 -11.74
C LYS A 236 5.28 16.93 -12.53
N PHE A 237 4.13 17.31 -12.02
CA PHE A 237 3.28 18.36 -12.58
C PHE A 237 2.83 19.34 -11.51
N ILE A 238 3.08 20.65 -11.73
CA ILE A 238 2.73 21.71 -10.80
C ILE A 238 1.39 22.31 -11.19
N TYR A 239 0.44 22.31 -10.28
CA TYR A 239 -0.84 22.99 -10.43
C TYR A 239 -0.74 24.41 -9.83
N ALA A 240 -0.92 25.43 -10.65
CA ALA A 240 -0.77 26.83 -10.21
C ALA A 240 -1.77 27.20 -9.08
N GLU A 241 -2.94 26.59 -9.09
CA GLU A 241 -3.98 26.82 -8.10
C GLU A 241 -3.84 26.01 -6.80
N LEU A 242 -2.91 25.03 -6.76
CA LEU A 242 -2.75 24.15 -5.61
C LEU A 242 -1.63 24.65 -4.69
N PRO A 243 -1.90 25.02 -3.42
CA PRO A 243 -0.87 25.44 -2.48
C PRO A 243 0.20 24.36 -2.27
N SER A 244 1.44 24.77 -2.03
CA SER A 244 2.51 23.81 -1.67
C SER A 244 2.15 23.05 -0.38
N LEU A 245 2.76 21.88 -0.18
CA LEU A 245 2.56 21.09 1.04
C LEU A 245 3.20 21.74 2.28
N ASP A 246 4.17 22.64 2.08
CA ASP A 246 4.86 23.35 3.16
C ASP A 246 4.06 24.55 3.69
N GLN A 247 3.14 25.08 2.89
CA GLN A 247 2.23 26.12 3.36
C GLN A 247 1.19 25.48 4.27
N SER A 248 1.19 25.85 5.56
CA SER A 248 0.05 25.58 6.45
C SER A 248 -1.21 26.12 5.77
N GLU A 249 -2.29 25.33 5.75
CA GLU A 249 -3.61 25.83 5.34
C GLU A 249 -3.93 26.99 6.28
N GLY A 250 -3.68 28.23 5.81
CA GLY A 250 -3.99 29.44 6.56
C GLY A 250 -5.49 29.43 6.82
N PHE A 251 -5.88 29.37 8.08
CA PHE A 251 -7.19 29.79 8.50
C PHE A 251 -7.40 31.17 7.90
N SER A 252 -8.39 31.32 7.04
CA SER A 252 -8.88 32.63 6.61
C SER A 252 -9.22 33.40 7.89
N ASN A 253 -8.34 34.32 8.28
CA ASN A 253 -8.70 35.33 9.24
C ASN A 253 -9.89 36.10 8.64
N GLU A 254 -11.09 35.81 9.11
CA GLU A 254 -12.18 36.75 9.01
C GLU A 254 -11.71 38.04 9.65
N LEU A 255 -11.57 39.08 8.82
CA LEU A 255 -11.33 40.42 9.29
C LEU A 255 -12.50 40.83 10.18
N PRO A 256 -12.28 41.30 11.41
CA PRO A 256 -13.37 41.83 12.19
C PRO A 256 -13.93 43.06 11.44
N PHE A 257 -15.22 43.01 11.18
CA PHE A 257 -15.96 44.19 10.73
C PHE A 257 -15.78 45.31 11.75
N VAL A 258 -15.25 46.41 11.28
CA VAL A 258 -15.29 47.72 11.95
C VAL A 258 -16.58 48.43 11.55
#